data_9926869965271f208203bc2017aba3ac
#
_entry.id   9926869965271f208203bc2017aba3ac
#
_cell.length_a   1.000
_cell.length_b   1.000
_cell.length_c   1.000
_cell.angle_alpha   90.00
_cell.angle_beta   90.00
_cell.angle_gamma   90.00
#
_symmetry.space_group_name_H-M   'P 1'
#
loop_
_entity.id
_entity.type
_entity.pdbx_description
1 polymer ?
#
loop_
_entity_poly.entity_id
_entity_poly.type
_entity_poly.pdbx_seq_one_letter_code
_entity_poly.pdbx_strand_id
1 'polypeptide(L)'
;NAALGALQRLVDEHRGQNVYRQQCALSLYSPAEAAGMSFTHLWLLGFDDQSWPQAAHPNPLIPPALQRDLNIPGSNASLQYSAARNDLAVLCSNVSKSVVASYFSQGGDSEFRLSNLLSSLPFNGAAQAIALNADKPPSADQRGELEEFLDQRRVPVSSIEKIRGGQALITSQSQCPFQAFVKRRLNTEELDAFKHGLDHRERGQAIHVALENLYAEIPHKAALVSLISSREEELDTKLDAAVAIAVEELKKQQPELMGPVFSEIESARIKRMLTRFILRDSERGDFTSSSLEKQFTLSLPGLKLSLKIDRIDQLNDGSFALIDYKTGSTIKAISSLQHARPEEMQLPVYSTAVTRDANLDVSALAIAQVNLKAVGYKALARGANFDPSIAPLTGGKPTAKDKTLERDLISDAAKWSEKRASWATLVDELGAEFVAGESRVAPIKSTTVCEYCRLQSVCRITALRADDGFDADDDSDGAEV
;
A
#
# COMPACT_ATOMS: atom_id res chain seq x y z
N ASN A 1 25.48 15.57 24.06
CA ASN A 1 24.31 14.83 24.55
C ASN A 1 23.12 14.86 23.56
N ALA A 2 22.80 15.98 22.84
CA ALA A 2 21.72 16.07 21.89
C ALA A 2 21.96 15.18 20.66
N ALA A 3 23.18 15.10 20.14
CA ALA A 3 23.53 14.24 19.01
C ALA A 3 23.42 12.74 19.36
N LEU A 4 23.81 12.37 20.58
CA LEU A 4 23.66 10.99 21.05
C LEU A 4 22.20 10.59 21.19
N GLY A 5 21.35 11.48 21.69
CA GLY A 5 19.92 11.25 21.79
C GLY A 5 19.21 11.22 20.42
N ALA A 6 19.72 11.95 19.43
CA ALA A 6 19.22 11.87 18.05
C ALA A 6 19.64 10.56 17.37
N LEU A 7 20.89 10.11 17.60
CA LEU A 7 21.38 8.84 17.11
C LEU A 7 20.61 7.67 17.74
N GLN A 8 20.32 7.74 19.03
CA GLN A 8 19.57 6.71 19.74
C GLN A 8 18.14 6.60 19.20
N ARG A 9 17.46 7.71 18.96
CA ARG A 9 16.14 7.72 18.28
C ARG A 9 16.19 7.13 16.87
N LEU A 10 17.19 7.50 16.08
CA LEU A 10 17.40 6.92 14.74
C LEU A 10 17.61 5.41 14.79
N VAL A 11 18.37 4.90 15.75
CA VAL A 11 18.58 3.46 15.93
C VAL A 11 17.28 2.77 16.38
N ASP A 12 16.51 3.40 17.27
CA ASP A 12 15.23 2.85 17.74
C ASP A 12 14.15 2.86 16.63
N GLU A 13 14.17 3.87 15.77
CA GLU A 13 13.25 3.97 14.61
C GLU A 13 13.62 3.02 13.47
N HIS A 14 14.93 2.70 13.32
CA HIS A 14 15.45 1.83 12.27
C HIS A 14 15.95 0.51 12.84
N ARG A 15 15.08 -0.20 13.55
CA ARG A 15 15.39 -1.57 13.99
C ARG A 15 15.50 -2.48 12.78
N GLY A 16 16.73 -2.75 12.37
CA GLY A 16 17.02 -3.75 11.36
C GLY A 16 16.56 -5.12 11.88
N GLN A 17 15.77 -5.83 11.09
CA GLN A 17 15.53 -7.24 11.37
C GLN A 17 16.85 -7.99 11.12
N ASN A 18 17.49 -8.41 12.19
CA ASN A 18 18.61 -9.33 12.08
C ASN A 18 18.05 -10.66 11.55
N VAL A 19 18.37 -10.96 10.30
CA VAL A 19 18.08 -12.27 9.71
C VAL A 19 19.05 -13.27 10.35
N TYR A 20 18.71 -13.76 11.52
CA TYR A 20 19.40 -14.91 12.09
C TYR A 20 18.93 -16.15 11.32
N ARG A 21 19.81 -16.68 10.47
CA ARG A 21 19.64 -17.94 9.74
C ARG A 21 19.65 -19.20 10.61
N GLN A 22 19.68 -19.09 11.92
CA GLN A 22 19.65 -20.25 12.80
C GLN A 22 18.27 -20.36 13.41
N GLN A 23 17.64 -21.50 13.21
CA GLN A 23 16.45 -21.91 13.96
C GLN A 23 16.77 -21.89 15.46
N CYS A 24 16.25 -20.86 16.15
CA CYS A 24 16.42 -20.76 17.58
C CYS A 24 15.38 -21.66 18.25
N ALA A 25 15.84 -22.61 19.07
CA ALA A 25 14.96 -23.44 19.91
C ALA A 25 14.15 -22.60 20.91
N LEU A 26 14.59 -21.37 21.19
CA LEU A 26 13.97 -20.41 22.07
C LEU A 26 13.84 -19.06 21.36
N SER A 27 12.66 -18.49 21.40
CA SER A 27 12.40 -17.13 20.88
C SER A 27 11.91 -16.24 22.00
N LEU A 28 12.39 -15.02 22.06
CA LEU A 28 11.98 -14.02 23.03
C LEU A 28 11.14 -12.96 22.34
N TYR A 29 9.93 -12.76 22.84
CA TYR A 29 8.96 -11.82 22.28
C TYR A 29 8.39 -10.91 23.37
N SER A 30 8.05 -9.68 23.01
CA SER A 30 7.12 -8.90 23.82
C SER A 30 5.69 -9.48 23.69
N PRO A 31 4.78 -9.22 24.64
CA PRO A 31 3.40 -9.68 24.56
C PRO A 31 2.70 -9.28 23.25
N ALA A 32 2.97 -8.07 22.76
CA ALA A 32 2.40 -7.57 21.52
C ALA A 32 2.93 -8.31 20.26
N GLU A 33 4.21 -8.66 20.24
CA GLU A 33 4.82 -9.45 19.17
C GLU A 33 4.36 -10.90 19.16
N ALA A 34 4.08 -11.45 20.35
CA ALA A 34 3.59 -12.82 20.51
C ALA A 34 2.09 -12.98 20.24
N ALA A 35 1.35 -11.88 20.15
CA ALA A 35 -0.09 -11.89 19.91
C ALA A 35 -0.43 -12.62 18.61
N GLY A 36 -1.35 -13.59 18.68
CA GLY A 36 -1.77 -14.39 17.53
C GLY A 36 -0.81 -15.50 17.10
N MET A 37 0.33 -15.67 17.80
CA MET A 37 1.24 -16.78 17.55
C MET A 37 0.84 -18.03 18.35
N SER A 38 1.12 -19.21 17.79
CA SER A 38 0.91 -20.49 18.48
C SER A 38 2.23 -21.02 19.05
N PHE A 39 2.20 -21.49 20.29
CA PHE A 39 3.36 -21.99 20.98
C PHE A 39 3.13 -23.41 21.50
N THR A 40 4.18 -24.21 21.50
CA THR A 40 4.17 -25.52 22.19
C THR A 40 4.31 -25.30 23.70
N HIS A 41 5.25 -24.45 24.08
CA HIS A 41 5.53 -24.04 25.45
C HIS A 41 5.66 -22.53 25.51
N LEU A 42 5.12 -21.91 26.53
CA LEU A 42 5.23 -20.49 26.77
C LEU A 42 5.80 -20.24 28.15
N TRP A 43 6.80 -19.39 28.23
CA TRP A 43 7.36 -18.92 29.50
C TRP A 43 7.12 -17.40 29.63
N LEU A 44 6.30 -17.02 30.60
CA LEU A 44 6.03 -15.62 30.96
C LEU A 44 7.07 -15.18 31.99
N LEU A 45 8.00 -14.34 31.58
CA LEU A 45 9.08 -13.81 32.42
C LEU A 45 8.66 -12.50 33.08
N GLY A 46 9.10 -12.27 34.33
CA GLY A 46 8.82 -11.04 35.04
C GLY A 46 7.33 -10.84 35.31
N PHE A 47 6.61 -11.92 35.69
CA PHE A 47 5.18 -11.91 35.90
C PHE A 47 4.84 -11.44 37.32
N ASP A 48 5.32 -10.24 37.68
CA ASP A 48 5.12 -9.61 38.96
C ASP A 48 4.07 -8.48 38.94
N ASP A 49 3.72 -8.01 40.12
CA ASP A 49 2.68 -6.99 40.32
C ASP A 49 3.08 -5.57 39.86
N GLN A 50 4.35 -5.33 39.55
CA GLN A 50 4.85 -4.06 39.04
C GLN A 50 5.03 -4.07 37.51
N SER A 51 5.30 -5.23 36.94
CA SER A 51 5.54 -5.41 35.50
C SER A 51 4.28 -5.80 34.74
N TRP A 52 3.34 -6.54 35.36
CA TRP A 52 2.11 -7.01 34.75
C TRP A 52 0.89 -6.86 35.69
N PRO A 53 -0.09 -6.01 35.36
CA PRO A 53 -0.14 -5.09 34.19
C PRO A 53 0.88 -3.95 34.33
N GLN A 54 1.34 -3.43 33.20
CA GLN A 54 2.17 -2.23 33.18
C GLN A 54 1.41 -1.06 33.80
N ALA A 55 2.13 -0.13 34.44
CA ALA A 55 1.56 1.10 34.96
C ALA A 55 0.90 1.93 33.86
N ALA A 56 -0.15 2.64 34.20
CA ALA A 56 -0.77 3.56 33.24
C ALA A 56 0.20 4.73 32.94
N HIS A 57 0.32 5.06 31.67
CA HIS A 57 1.12 6.18 31.17
C HIS A 57 0.24 7.10 30.31
N PRO A 58 -0.61 7.94 30.95
CA PRO A 58 -1.45 8.88 30.21
C PRO A 58 -0.59 9.89 29.45
N ASN A 59 -1.03 10.26 28.25
CA ASN A 59 -0.32 11.29 27.47
C ASN A 59 -0.46 12.65 28.15
N PRO A 60 0.65 13.30 28.53
CA PRO A 60 0.61 14.58 29.25
C PRO A 60 0.07 15.75 28.42
N LEU A 61 0.00 15.61 27.09
CA LEU A 61 -0.50 16.64 26.17
C LEU A 61 -2.01 16.56 25.93
N ILE A 62 -2.67 15.51 26.43
CA ILE A 62 -4.12 15.32 26.26
C ILE A 62 -4.80 15.39 27.62
N PRO A 63 -5.87 16.17 27.79
CA PRO A 63 -6.60 16.25 29.04
C PRO A 63 -7.02 14.85 29.56
N PRO A 64 -6.77 14.52 30.85
CA PRO A 64 -7.07 13.17 31.37
C PRO A 64 -8.54 12.76 31.28
N ALA A 65 -9.47 13.72 31.35
CA ALA A 65 -10.90 13.45 31.17
C ALA A 65 -11.18 12.93 29.76
N LEU A 66 -10.66 13.62 28.74
CA LEU A 66 -10.81 13.23 27.35
C LEU A 66 -10.18 11.86 27.06
N GLN A 67 -9.00 11.58 27.64
CA GLN A 67 -8.39 10.27 27.48
C GLN A 67 -9.25 9.14 28.05
N ARG A 68 -9.90 9.38 29.19
CA ARG A 68 -10.82 8.40 29.80
C ARG A 68 -12.09 8.22 28.96
N ASP A 69 -12.69 9.32 28.50
CA ASP A 69 -13.92 9.31 27.71
C ASP A 69 -13.74 8.59 26.37
N LEU A 70 -12.57 8.75 25.76
CA LEU A 70 -12.19 8.10 24.51
C LEU A 70 -11.56 6.71 24.70
N ASN A 71 -11.40 6.23 25.93
CA ASN A 71 -10.74 4.96 26.24
C ASN A 71 -9.34 4.82 25.60
N ILE A 72 -8.55 5.88 25.63
CA ILE A 72 -7.20 5.85 25.02
C ILE A 72 -6.35 4.80 25.73
N PRO A 73 -5.70 3.88 25.01
CA PRO A 73 -4.81 2.89 25.60
C PRO A 73 -3.74 3.54 26.49
N GLY A 74 -3.49 2.98 27.67
CA GLY A 74 -2.53 3.53 28.61
C GLY A 74 -3.04 4.66 29.49
N SER A 75 -4.26 5.17 29.26
CA SER A 75 -4.76 6.37 29.96
C SER A 75 -5.13 6.14 31.41
N ASN A 76 -5.46 4.93 31.83
CA ASN A 76 -5.80 4.59 33.21
C ASN A 76 -5.53 3.12 33.54
N ALA A 77 -5.40 2.83 34.84
CA ALA A 77 -5.08 1.49 35.35
C ALA A 77 -6.13 0.41 35.00
N SER A 78 -7.42 0.78 34.94
CA SER A 78 -8.49 -0.15 34.62
C SER A 78 -8.40 -0.65 33.17
N LEU A 79 -8.13 0.25 32.23
CA LEU A 79 -7.92 -0.10 30.82
C LEU A 79 -6.67 -0.96 30.66
N GLN A 80 -5.58 -0.59 31.34
CA GLN A 80 -4.34 -1.38 31.32
C GLN A 80 -4.56 -2.79 31.87
N TYR A 81 -5.27 -2.90 32.99
CA TYR A 81 -5.60 -4.19 33.56
C TYR A 81 -6.44 -5.06 32.60
N SER A 82 -7.48 -4.44 31.99
CA SER A 82 -8.35 -5.12 31.04
C SER A 82 -7.60 -5.57 29.79
N ALA A 83 -6.73 -4.74 29.24
CA ALA A 83 -5.89 -5.06 28.09
C ALA A 83 -4.93 -6.20 28.44
N ALA A 84 -4.17 -6.09 29.51
CA ALA A 84 -3.22 -7.12 29.94
C ALA A 84 -3.90 -8.47 30.23
N ARG A 85 -5.10 -8.45 30.77
CA ARG A 85 -5.92 -9.67 30.98
C ARG A 85 -6.31 -10.32 29.66
N ASN A 86 -6.75 -9.52 28.69
CA ASN A 86 -7.11 -10.04 27.36
C ASN A 86 -5.89 -10.60 26.63
N ASP A 87 -4.76 -9.87 26.64
CA ASP A 87 -3.52 -10.33 26.03
C ASP A 87 -3.06 -11.66 26.65
N LEU A 88 -3.09 -11.76 27.96
CA LEU A 88 -2.74 -12.98 28.66
C LEU A 88 -3.67 -14.15 28.30
N ALA A 89 -4.98 -13.91 28.19
CA ALA A 89 -5.95 -14.92 27.79
C ALA A 89 -5.67 -15.41 26.36
N VAL A 90 -5.38 -14.52 25.42
CA VAL A 90 -5.04 -14.84 24.03
C VAL A 90 -3.73 -15.64 23.97
N LEU A 91 -2.69 -15.18 24.65
CA LEU A 91 -1.40 -15.87 24.68
C LEU A 91 -1.53 -17.31 25.22
N CYS A 92 -2.26 -17.49 26.34
CA CYS A 92 -2.44 -18.80 26.95
C CYS A 92 -3.34 -19.72 26.12
N SER A 93 -4.34 -19.20 25.40
CA SER A 93 -5.22 -20.01 24.56
C SER A 93 -4.51 -20.62 23.34
N ASN A 94 -3.40 -20.03 22.93
CA ASN A 94 -2.61 -20.47 21.78
C ASN A 94 -1.43 -21.36 22.15
N VAL A 95 -1.40 -21.91 23.36
CA VAL A 95 -0.35 -22.81 23.84
C VAL A 95 -0.85 -24.24 23.89
N SER A 96 -0.14 -25.18 23.26
CA SER A 96 -0.60 -26.56 23.12
C SER A 96 -0.19 -27.47 24.26
N LYS A 97 0.90 -27.18 25.00
CA LYS A 97 1.41 -28.07 26.06
C LYS A 97 1.51 -27.42 27.43
N SER A 98 2.29 -26.36 27.62
CA SER A 98 2.50 -25.81 28.96
C SER A 98 2.73 -24.30 28.94
N VAL A 99 2.23 -23.64 29.97
CA VAL A 99 2.52 -22.25 30.29
C VAL A 99 3.19 -22.20 31.65
N VAL A 100 4.34 -21.53 31.71
CA VAL A 100 5.08 -21.31 32.97
C VAL A 100 5.14 -19.79 33.19
N ALA A 101 4.80 -19.32 34.38
CA ALA A 101 4.98 -17.97 34.78
C ALA A 101 6.05 -17.87 35.88
N SER A 102 6.97 -16.93 35.74
CA SER A 102 8.03 -16.74 36.74
C SER A 102 8.18 -15.24 37.07
N TYR A 103 8.53 -14.97 38.31
CA TYR A 103 8.81 -13.64 38.81
C TYR A 103 9.95 -13.67 39.83
N PHE A 104 10.55 -12.53 40.05
CA PHE A 104 11.53 -12.37 41.12
C PHE A 104 10.81 -12.03 42.42
N SER A 105 11.12 -12.74 43.51
CA SER A 105 10.60 -12.38 44.83
C SER A 105 11.31 -11.18 45.43
N GLN A 106 12.59 -10.98 45.10
CA GLN A 106 13.42 -9.83 45.55
C GLN A 106 14.29 -9.33 44.39
N GLY A 107 14.38 -8.04 44.24
CA GLY A 107 15.27 -7.37 43.32
C GLY A 107 15.84 -6.09 43.96
N GLY A 108 17.13 -6.15 44.37
CA GLY A 108 17.72 -5.09 45.20
C GLY A 108 17.00 -4.95 46.55
N ASP A 109 16.56 -3.74 46.86
CA ASP A 109 15.80 -3.41 48.10
C ASP A 109 14.28 -3.57 47.93
N SER A 110 13.78 -4.03 46.78
CA SER A 110 12.36 -4.17 46.50
C SER A 110 11.88 -5.60 46.59
N GLU A 111 10.75 -5.81 47.26
CA GLU A 111 9.99 -7.07 47.20
C GLU A 111 8.96 -6.99 46.06
N PHE A 112 8.89 -8.03 45.28
CA PHE A 112 7.91 -8.21 44.21
C PHE A 112 6.93 -9.31 44.60
N ARG A 113 5.69 -9.13 44.18
CA ARG A 113 4.63 -10.13 44.35
C ARG A 113 4.20 -10.67 43.01
N LEU A 114 3.67 -11.87 43.04
CA LEU A 114 3.07 -12.46 41.85
C LEU A 114 1.93 -11.54 41.33
N SER A 115 1.87 -11.34 40.02
CA SER A 115 0.79 -10.58 39.37
C SER A 115 -0.59 -11.13 39.71
N ASN A 116 -1.52 -10.29 40.06
CA ASN A 116 -2.90 -10.65 40.35
C ASN A 116 -3.68 -11.12 39.10
N LEU A 117 -3.17 -10.90 37.90
CA LEU A 117 -3.73 -11.42 36.65
C LEU A 117 -3.75 -12.97 36.62
N LEU A 118 -2.89 -13.61 37.39
CA LEU A 118 -2.84 -15.08 37.47
C LEU A 118 -4.13 -15.68 38.05
N SER A 119 -4.81 -14.95 38.93
CA SER A 119 -6.09 -15.40 39.51
C SER A 119 -7.20 -15.58 38.48
N SER A 120 -7.04 -15.01 37.28
CA SER A 120 -7.99 -15.12 36.18
C SER A 120 -7.77 -16.34 35.27
N LEU A 121 -6.72 -17.12 35.52
CA LEU A 121 -6.33 -18.27 34.72
C LEU A 121 -6.41 -19.57 35.57
N PRO A 122 -6.74 -20.72 34.96
CA PRO A 122 -6.77 -21.99 35.64
C PRO A 122 -5.34 -22.54 35.83
N PHE A 123 -4.55 -21.88 36.67
CA PHE A 123 -3.24 -22.42 37.07
C PHE A 123 -3.41 -23.47 38.16
N ASN A 124 -3.14 -24.72 37.83
CA ASN A 124 -3.13 -25.85 38.75
C ASN A 124 -1.66 -26.17 39.16
N GLY A 125 -1.13 -25.44 40.10
CA GLY A 125 0.23 -25.74 40.58
C GLY A 125 0.64 -24.91 41.77
N ALA A 126 1.40 -25.50 42.68
CA ALA A 126 2.07 -24.77 43.74
C ALA A 126 3.28 -24.03 43.16
N ALA A 127 3.51 -22.79 43.60
CA ALA A 127 4.71 -22.06 43.26
C ALA A 127 5.93 -22.86 43.72
N GLN A 128 6.81 -23.22 42.80
CA GLN A 128 8.09 -23.87 43.10
C GLN A 128 9.22 -22.87 42.90
N ALA A 129 10.09 -22.73 43.90
CA ALA A 129 11.35 -22.05 43.72
C ALA A 129 12.25 -22.89 42.81
N ILE A 130 12.49 -22.38 41.58
CA ILE A 130 13.42 -23.03 40.66
C ILE A 130 14.78 -22.40 40.86
N ALA A 131 15.71 -23.15 41.44
CA ALA A 131 17.13 -22.80 41.38
C ALA A 131 17.58 -23.04 39.93
N LEU A 132 17.84 -21.96 39.17
CA LEU A 132 18.42 -22.07 37.84
C LEU A 132 19.88 -22.52 37.97
N ASN A 133 20.11 -23.82 37.83
CA ASN A 133 21.46 -24.36 37.62
C ASN A 133 21.87 -24.01 36.17
N ALA A 134 22.68 -22.98 36.01
CA ALA A 134 23.13 -22.47 34.73
C ALA A 134 24.09 -23.40 33.95
N ASP A 135 24.37 -24.60 34.45
CA ASP A 135 25.56 -25.36 34.05
C ASP A 135 25.39 -26.40 32.93
N LYS A 136 24.23 -26.52 32.33
CA LYS A 136 24.14 -27.40 31.13
C LYS A 136 23.11 -26.87 30.13
N PRO A 137 23.57 -26.30 28.99
CA PRO A 137 22.68 -26.16 27.85
C PRO A 137 22.24 -27.57 27.36
N PRO A 138 20.96 -27.74 26.94
CA PRO A 138 20.51 -29.00 26.38
C PRO A 138 21.37 -29.38 25.18
N SER A 139 21.81 -30.65 25.12
CA SER A 139 22.64 -31.17 24.04
C SER A 139 21.91 -31.03 22.70
N ALA A 140 22.68 -30.81 21.64
CA ALA A 140 22.17 -30.65 20.27
C ALA A 140 21.36 -31.85 19.74
N ASP A 141 21.47 -33.01 20.39
CA ASP A 141 20.81 -34.26 19.99
C ASP A 141 19.31 -34.35 20.37
N GLN A 142 18.76 -33.36 21.08
CA GLN A 142 17.33 -33.32 21.45
C GLN A 142 16.48 -32.51 20.48
N ARG A 143 16.98 -32.17 19.31
CA ARG A 143 16.18 -31.52 18.26
C ARG A 143 15.25 -32.56 17.66
N GLY A 144 13.97 -32.50 17.99
CA GLY A 144 12.96 -33.26 17.27
C GLY A 144 13.02 -32.88 15.77
N GLU A 145 12.80 -33.88 14.92
CA GLU A 145 12.62 -33.61 13.49
C GLU A 145 11.48 -32.59 13.32
N LEU A 146 11.77 -31.43 12.69
CA LEU A 146 10.78 -30.47 12.34
C LEU A 146 10.09 -30.95 11.05
N GLU A 147 8.81 -31.24 11.16
CA GLU A 147 8.00 -31.53 9.98
C GLU A 147 7.54 -30.19 9.38
N GLU A 148 7.91 -29.97 8.13
CA GLU A 148 7.45 -28.80 7.38
C GLU A 148 5.99 -29.01 6.96
N PHE A 149 5.09 -28.18 7.46
CA PHE A 149 3.68 -28.23 7.13
C PHE A 149 3.28 -27.01 6.32
N LEU A 150 3.03 -27.21 5.03
CA LEU A 150 2.42 -26.19 4.17
C LEU A 150 0.91 -26.09 4.47
N ASP A 151 0.53 -25.06 5.19
CA ASP A 151 -0.90 -24.77 5.38
C ASP A 151 -1.53 -24.26 4.09
N GLN A 152 -2.21 -25.14 3.39
CA GLN A 152 -2.90 -24.84 2.13
C GLN A 152 -4.38 -24.42 2.33
N ARG A 153 -4.81 -24.24 3.57
CA ARG A 153 -6.19 -23.84 3.85
C ARG A 153 -6.47 -22.47 3.25
N ARG A 154 -7.57 -22.39 2.52
CA ARG A 154 -8.08 -21.17 1.96
C ARG A 154 -9.42 -20.87 2.61
N VAL A 155 -9.66 -19.61 2.93
CA VAL A 155 -10.94 -19.14 3.45
C VAL A 155 -11.62 -18.33 2.35
N PRO A 156 -12.57 -18.90 1.61
CA PRO A 156 -13.25 -18.17 0.55
C PRO A 156 -13.96 -16.91 1.09
N VAL A 157 -14.08 -15.90 0.24
CA VAL A 157 -14.82 -14.68 0.59
C VAL A 157 -16.30 -15.03 0.70
N SER A 158 -16.92 -14.70 1.82
CA SER A 158 -18.34 -14.95 2.01
C SER A 158 -19.19 -13.85 1.36
N SER A 159 -20.44 -14.17 1.00
CA SER A 159 -21.35 -13.23 0.35
C SER A 159 -21.74 -12.02 1.22
N ILE A 160 -21.49 -12.08 2.52
CA ILE A 160 -21.76 -11.00 3.48
C ILE A 160 -20.55 -10.07 3.68
N GLU A 161 -19.36 -10.47 3.23
CA GLU A 161 -18.16 -9.65 3.37
C GLU A 161 -18.21 -8.44 2.42
N LYS A 162 -17.96 -7.24 2.99
CA LYS A 162 -17.84 -6.00 2.21
C LYS A 162 -16.40 -5.76 1.84
N ILE A 163 -16.04 -6.16 0.64
CA ILE A 163 -14.68 -5.97 0.12
C ILE A 163 -14.51 -4.56 -0.45
N ARG A 164 -13.46 -3.88 -0.03
CA ARG A 164 -13.10 -2.53 -0.47
C ARG A 164 -11.82 -2.56 -1.30
N GLY A 165 -11.56 -1.48 -2.06
CA GLY A 165 -10.27 -1.27 -2.71
C GLY A 165 -10.32 -1.08 -4.22
N GLY A 166 -11.47 -1.30 -4.89
CA GLY A 166 -11.59 -1.05 -6.33
C GLY A 166 -10.48 -1.75 -7.13
N GLN A 167 -9.84 -1.01 -8.05
CA GLN A 167 -8.72 -1.53 -8.85
C GLN A 167 -7.50 -1.93 -7.99
N ALA A 168 -7.30 -1.27 -6.83
CA ALA A 168 -6.17 -1.57 -5.97
C ALA A 168 -6.23 -2.97 -5.33
N LEU A 169 -7.42 -3.60 -5.30
CA LEU A 169 -7.56 -4.99 -4.90
C LEU A 169 -6.86 -5.91 -5.92
N ILE A 170 -7.17 -5.76 -7.20
CA ILE A 170 -6.58 -6.55 -8.28
C ILE A 170 -5.07 -6.30 -8.39
N THR A 171 -4.64 -5.03 -8.22
CA THR A 171 -3.21 -4.69 -8.17
C THR A 171 -2.51 -5.40 -6.99
N SER A 172 -3.09 -5.35 -5.80
CA SER A 172 -2.52 -6.04 -4.63
C SER A 172 -2.47 -7.55 -4.82
N GLN A 173 -3.52 -8.16 -5.40
CA GLN A 173 -3.58 -9.59 -5.70
C GLN A 173 -2.54 -9.98 -6.75
N SER A 174 -2.33 -9.14 -7.77
CA SER A 174 -1.28 -9.34 -8.76
C SER A 174 0.11 -9.27 -8.14
N GLN A 175 0.36 -8.30 -7.28
CA GLN A 175 1.66 -8.12 -6.63
C GLN A 175 1.99 -9.25 -5.65
N CYS A 176 1.06 -9.60 -4.77
CA CYS A 176 1.20 -10.67 -3.79
C CYS A 176 -0.16 -11.00 -3.17
N PRO A 177 -0.66 -12.26 -3.26
CA PRO A 177 -1.94 -12.65 -2.67
C PRO A 177 -2.06 -12.33 -1.18
N PHE A 178 -0.98 -12.54 -0.42
CA PHE A 178 -0.95 -12.18 1.01
C PHE A 178 -1.17 -10.68 1.24
N GLN A 179 -0.59 -9.83 0.39
CA GLN A 179 -0.79 -8.38 0.48
C GLN A 179 -2.27 -8.01 0.25
N ALA A 180 -2.92 -8.63 -0.74
CA ALA A 180 -4.34 -8.41 -0.99
C ALA A 180 -5.20 -8.87 0.18
N PHE A 181 -4.91 -10.03 0.74
CA PHE A 181 -5.60 -10.55 1.92
C PHE A 181 -5.51 -9.57 3.10
N VAL A 182 -4.30 -9.18 3.49
CA VAL A 182 -4.10 -8.29 4.65
C VAL A 182 -4.70 -6.91 4.43
N LYS A 183 -4.37 -6.26 3.29
CA LYS A 183 -4.77 -4.86 3.05
C LYS A 183 -6.23 -4.70 2.61
N ARG A 184 -6.81 -5.69 1.90
CA ARG A 184 -8.13 -5.53 1.28
C ARG A 184 -9.24 -6.33 1.94
N ARG A 185 -8.92 -7.50 2.50
CA ARG A 185 -9.88 -8.32 3.20
C ARG A 185 -9.89 -8.07 4.70
N LEU A 186 -8.70 -8.08 5.34
CA LEU A 186 -8.57 -7.72 6.76
C LEU A 186 -8.64 -6.21 7.00
N ASN A 187 -8.58 -5.41 5.93
CA ASN A 187 -8.58 -3.95 5.98
C ASN A 187 -7.54 -3.38 6.94
N THR A 188 -6.36 -4.00 6.95
CA THR A 188 -5.25 -3.61 7.81
C THR A 188 -4.38 -2.64 7.03
N GLU A 189 -4.32 -1.41 7.50
CA GLU A 189 -3.46 -0.36 6.95
C GLU A 189 -2.45 0.07 8.02
N GLU A 190 -1.27 0.48 7.57
CA GLU A 190 -0.28 1.09 8.45
C GLU A 190 -0.80 2.43 8.95
N LEU A 191 -0.57 2.74 10.21
CA LEU A 191 -0.87 4.06 10.74
C LEU A 191 0.03 5.09 10.05
N ASP A 192 -0.59 6.10 9.47
CA ASP A 192 0.16 7.20 8.87
C ASP A 192 0.99 7.91 9.93
N ALA A 193 2.27 8.09 9.65
CA ALA A 193 3.13 8.91 10.50
C ALA A 193 2.59 10.35 10.52
N PHE A 194 2.59 10.96 11.69
CA PHE A 194 2.22 12.37 11.81
C PHE A 194 3.12 13.23 10.93
N LYS A 195 2.52 13.99 10.04
CA LYS A 195 3.22 14.88 9.11
C LYS A 195 2.78 16.32 9.33
N HIS A 196 3.75 17.22 9.27
CA HIS A 196 3.47 18.65 9.23
C HIS A 196 3.19 19.06 7.79
N GLY A 197 1.96 19.45 7.47
CA GLY A 197 1.54 19.91 6.15
C GLY A 197 0.81 18.84 5.33
N LEU A 198 0.40 19.23 4.12
CA LEU A 198 -0.31 18.35 3.18
C LEU A 198 0.58 17.18 2.77
N ASP A 199 0.03 15.99 2.78
CA ASP A 199 0.70 14.81 2.30
C ASP A 199 0.66 14.69 0.75
N HIS A 200 1.34 13.68 0.22
CA HIS A 200 1.39 13.48 -1.23
C HIS A 200 0.03 13.07 -1.82
N ARG A 201 -0.82 12.40 -1.05
CA ARG A 201 -2.16 11.98 -1.46
C ARG A 201 -3.11 13.16 -1.55
N GLU A 202 -3.14 14.01 -0.53
CA GLU A 202 -3.96 15.22 -0.48
C GLU A 202 -3.60 16.18 -1.63
N ARG A 203 -2.29 16.39 -1.85
CA ARG A 203 -1.79 17.17 -2.98
C ARG A 203 -2.13 16.54 -4.33
N GLY A 204 -2.10 15.21 -4.41
CA GLY A 204 -2.52 14.47 -5.59
C GLY A 204 -4.00 14.69 -5.89
N GLN A 205 -4.86 14.52 -4.90
CA GLN A 205 -6.31 14.73 -5.02
C GLN A 205 -6.66 16.14 -5.48
N ALA A 206 -5.98 17.16 -4.94
CA ALA A 206 -6.19 18.55 -5.38
C ALA A 206 -5.87 18.74 -6.87
N ILE A 207 -4.83 18.11 -7.40
CA ILE A 207 -4.50 18.15 -8.83
C ILE A 207 -5.58 17.46 -9.67
N HIS A 208 -6.12 16.31 -9.23
CA HIS A 208 -7.21 15.62 -9.91
C HIS A 208 -8.46 16.52 -9.98
N VAL A 209 -8.86 17.12 -8.85
CA VAL A 209 -9.99 18.06 -8.80
C VAL A 209 -9.77 19.25 -9.74
N ALA A 210 -8.56 19.82 -9.75
CA ALA A 210 -8.24 20.94 -10.64
C ALA A 210 -8.30 20.53 -12.12
N LEU A 211 -7.77 19.36 -12.49
CA LEU A 211 -7.80 18.85 -13.86
C LEU A 211 -9.21 18.51 -14.33
N GLU A 212 -10.02 17.89 -13.46
CA GLU A 212 -11.43 17.61 -13.74
C GLU A 212 -12.17 18.89 -14.12
N ASN A 213 -12.07 19.93 -13.29
CA ASN A 213 -12.76 21.19 -13.53
C ASN A 213 -12.22 21.94 -14.75
N LEU A 214 -10.91 21.91 -14.97
CA LEU A 214 -10.30 22.55 -16.14
C LEU A 214 -10.75 21.91 -17.45
N TYR A 215 -10.73 20.57 -17.55
CA TYR A 215 -11.14 19.85 -18.77
C TYR A 215 -12.66 19.78 -18.97
N ALA A 216 -13.44 20.01 -17.94
CA ALA A 216 -14.88 20.27 -18.11
C ALA A 216 -15.16 21.54 -18.94
N GLU A 217 -14.30 22.56 -18.79
CA GLU A 217 -14.36 23.83 -19.54
C GLU A 217 -13.62 23.79 -20.89
N ILE A 218 -12.72 22.81 -21.08
CA ILE A 218 -11.88 22.66 -22.28
C ILE A 218 -12.10 21.25 -22.88
N PRO A 219 -13.23 21.01 -23.56
CA PRO A 219 -13.64 19.64 -23.89
C PRO A 219 -12.84 19.00 -25.04
N HIS A 220 -12.07 19.77 -25.82
CA HIS A 220 -11.33 19.24 -26.97
C HIS A 220 -10.03 20.00 -27.25
N LYS A 221 -9.09 19.34 -27.92
CA LYS A 221 -7.77 19.90 -28.24
C LYS A 221 -7.82 21.24 -28.96
N ALA A 222 -8.71 21.40 -29.93
CA ALA A 222 -8.81 22.67 -30.68
C ALA A 222 -9.16 23.87 -29.78
N ALA A 223 -10.03 23.67 -28.75
CA ALA A 223 -10.31 24.68 -27.75
C ALA A 223 -9.06 24.99 -26.92
N LEU A 224 -8.33 23.96 -26.47
CA LEU A 224 -7.08 24.10 -25.70
C LEU A 224 -6.02 24.90 -26.48
N VAL A 225 -5.77 24.53 -27.74
CA VAL A 225 -4.82 25.22 -28.61
C VAL A 225 -5.22 26.66 -28.85
N SER A 226 -6.52 26.93 -29.08
CA SER A 226 -7.05 28.30 -29.24
C SER A 226 -6.84 29.17 -28.00
N LEU A 227 -7.06 28.61 -26.80
CA LEU A 227 -6.82 29.31 -25.54
C LEU A 227 -5.34 29.64 -25.35
N ILE A 228 -4.45 28.69 -25.64
CA ILE A 228 -2.98 28.87 -25.50
C ILE A 228 -2.48 29.93 -26.50
N SER A 229 -2.96 29.94 -27.75
CA SER A 229 -2.40 30.75 -28.83
C SER A 229 -2.99 32.16 -28.95
N SER A 230 -4.27 32.37 -28.57
CA SER A 230 -5.00 33.58 -28.89
C SER A 230 -5.84 34.13 -27.74
N ARG A 231 -5.95 33.42 -26.59
CA ARG A 231 -6.84 33.78 -25.48
C ARG A 231 -6.18 33.52 -24.12
N GLU A 232 -4.96 34.04 -23.97
CA GLU A 232 -4.15 33.78 -22.77
C GLU A 232 -4.84 34.23 -21.47
N GLU A 233 -5.52 35.41 -21.49
CA GLU A 233 -6.28 35.92 -20.33
C GLU A 233 -7.47 35.02 -19.97
N GLU A 234 -8.17 34.47 -20.97
CA GLU A 234 -9.26 33.50 -20.73
C GLU A 234 -8.73 32.19 -20.18
N LEU A 235 -7.60 31.73 -20.70
CA LEU A 235 -6.93 30.53 -20.17
C LEU A 235 -6.52 30.75 -18.73
N ASP A 236 -5.93 31.87 -18.39
CA ASP A 236 -5.49 32.20 -17.04
C ASP A 236 -6.68 32.24 -16.07
N THR A 237 -7.81 32.83 -16.50
CA THR A 237 -9.07 32.87 -15.74
C THR A 237 -9.59 31.43 -15.47
N LYS A 238 -9.57 30.55 -16.48
CA LYS A 238 -10.01 29.13 -16.30
C LYS A 238 -9.08 28.36 -15.38
N LEU A 239 -7.77 28.60 -15.47
CA LEU A 239 -6.79 28.02 -14.57
C LEU A 239 -7.04 28.46 -13.12
N ASP A 240 -7.25 29.76 -12.89
CA ASP A 240 -7.51 30.30 -11.56
C ASP A 240 -8.81 29.74 -10.97
N ALA A 241 -9.86 29.60 -11.77
CA ALA A 241 -11.12 29.01 -11.33
C ALA A 241 -10.93 27.54 -10.92
N ALA A 242 -10.24 26.73 -11.73
CA ALA A 242 -9.98 25.34 -11.42
C ALA A 242 -9.11 25.17 -10.17
N VAL A 243 -8.10 26.03 -10.01
CA VAL A 243 -7.23 26.05 -8.82
C VAL A 243 -8.01 26.45 -7.57
N ALA A 244 -8.88 27.46 -7.67
CA ALA A 244 -9.70 27.90 -6.55
C ALA A 244 -10.60 26.77 -6.01
N ILE A 245 -11.21 25.98 -6.91
CA ILE A 245 -12.03 24.82 -6.52
C ILE A 245 -11.18 23.76 -5.80
N ALA A 246 -10.00 23.46 -6.31
CA ALA A 246 -9.10 22.47 -5.70
C ALA A 246 -8.59 22.91 -4.32
N VAL A 247 -8.25 24.19 -4.17
CA VAL A 247 -7.81 24.75 -2.88
C VAL A 247 -8.94 24.82 -1.88
N GLU A 248 -10.16 25.11 -2.32
CA GLU A 248 -11.33 25.08 -1.44
C GLU A 248 -11.65 23.67 -0.93
N GLU A 249 -11.41 22.65 -1.76
CA GLU A 249 -11.54 21.26 -1.31
C GLU A 249 -10.46 20.90 -0.27
N LEU A 250 -9.21 21.36 -0.46
CA LEU A 250 -8.16 21.20 0.55
C LEU A 250 -8.50 21.92 1.87
N LYS A 251 -9.11 23.09 1.81
CA LYS A 251 -9.56 23.81 3.02
C LYS A 251 -10.62 23.06 3.80
N LYS A 252 -11.55 22.37 3.10
CA LYS A 252 -12.57 21.54 3.76
C LYS A 252 -11.93 20.35 4.48
N GLN A 253 -10.91 19.74 3.87
CA GLN A 253 -10.23 18.56 4.44
C GLN A 253 -9.26 18.95 5.56
N GLN A 254 -8.56 20.09 5.44
CA GLN A 254 -7.49 20.54 6.34
C GLN A 254 -7.66 22.02 6.73
N PRO A 255 -8.76 22.39 7.42
CA PRO A 255 -9.10 23.80 7.66
C PRO A 255 -8.03 24.55 8.51
N GLU A 256 -7.41 23.86 9.44
CA GLU A 256 -6.40 24.46 10.32
C GLU A 256 -5.07 24.71 9.58
N LEU A 257 -4.74 23.88 8.61
CA LEU A 257 -3.51 23.98 7.84
C LEU A 257 -3.62 25.01 6.72
N MET A 258 -4.79 25.06 6.07
CA MET A 258 -5.03 25.86 4.86
C MET A 258 -5.36 27.34 5.16
N GLY A 259 -4.52 27.98 5.99
CA GLY A 259 -4.57 29.44 6.22
C GLY A 259 -4.27 30.25 4.94
N PRO A 260 -4.48 31.59 4.97
CA PRO A 260 -4.40 32.43 3.77
C PRO A 260 -3.07 32.27 3.00
N VAL A 261 -1.94 32.39 3.70
CA VAL A 261 -0.59 32.30 3.10
C VAL A 261 -0.33 30.91 2.50
N PHE A 262 -0.69 29.85 3.20
CA PHE A 262 -0.45 28.49 2.73
C PHE A 262 -1.36 28.16 1.53
N SER A 263 -2.60 28.65 1.53
CA SER A 263 -3.52 28.55 0.40
C SER A 263 -2.98 29.26 -0.85
N GLU A 264 -2.38 30.43 -0.71
CA GLU A 264 -1.75 31.16 -1.81
C GLU A 264 -0.57 30.38 -2.40
N ILE A 265 0.30 29.83 -1.55
CA ILE A 265 1.45 29.01 -1.98
C ILE A 265 0.98 27.76 -2.74
N GLU A 266 0.00 27.02 -2.23
CA GLU A 266 -0.53 25.84 -2.92
C GLU A 266 -1.29 26.21 -4.19
N SER A 267 -2.01 27.34 -4.23
CA SER A 267 -2.63 27.85 -5.47
C SER A 267 -1.60 28.10 -6.56
N ALA A 268 -0.54 28.84 -6.25
CA ALA A 268 0.53 29.13 -7.20
C ALA A 268 1.24 27.84 -7.66
N ARG A 269 1.42 26.88 -6.75
CA ARG A 269 2.01 25.58 -7.06
C ARG A 269 1.13 24.77 -8.01
N ILE A 270 -0.16 24.63 -7.73
CA ILE A 270 -1.13 23.92 -8.57
C ILE A 270 -1.21 24.58 -9.94
N LYS A 271 -1.41 25.89 -10.01
CA LYS A 271 -1.48 26.66 -11.27
C LYS A 271 -0.27 26.39 -12.17
N ARG A 272 0.94 26.46 -11.61
CA ARG A 272 2.17 26.17 -12.35
C ARG A 272 2.23 24.74 -12.90
N MET A 273 1.74 23.74 -12.14
CA MET A 273 1.69 22.36 -12.61
C MET A 273 0.68 22.20 -13.75
N LEU A 274 -0.51 22.75 -13.62
CA LEU A 274 -1.54 22.74 -14.66
C LEU A 274 -1.07 23.42 -15.93
N THR A 275 -0.50 24.62 -15.85
CA THR A 275 0.02 25.36 -17.02
C THR A 275 1.03 24.52 -17.79
N ARG A 276 1.98 23.89 -17.10
CA ARG A 276 2.95 23.01 -17.76
C ARG A 276 2.30 21.79 -18.39
N PHE A 277 1.30 21.23 -17.73
CA PHE A 277 0.61 20.03 -18.21
C PHE A 277 -0.22 20.34 -19.46
N ILE A 278 -1.01 21.42 -19.49
CA ILE A 278 -1.82 21.77 -20.65
C ILE A 278 -0.98 22.09 -21.89
N LEU A 279 0.19 22.71 -21.72
CA LEU A 279 1.14 22.92 -22.82
C LEU A 279 1.57 21.58 -23.42
N ARG A 280 1.92 20.61 -22.57
CA ARG A 280 2.28 19.27 -23.05
C ARG A 280 1.08 18.50 -23.64
N ASP A 281 -0.12 18.67 -23.08
CA ASP A 281 -1.35 18.04 -23.59
C ASP A 281 -1.77 18.60 -24.95
N SER A 282 -1.47 19.85 -25.24
CA SER A 282 -1.73 20.49 -26.55
C SER A 282 -0.86 19.90 -27.70
N GLU A 283 0.24 19.26 -27.38
CA GLU A 283 1.17 18.69 -28.38
C GLU A 283 0.78 17.27 -28.85
N ARG A 284 -0.05 16.55 -28.06
CA ARG A 284 -0.48 15.20 -28.44
C ARG A 284 -1.53 15.18 -29.55
N GLY A 285 -1.97 14.00 -29.98
CA GLY A 285 -3.02 13.83 -30.98
C GLY A 285 -4.32 14.53 -30.62
N ASP A 286 -5.21 14.70 -31.60
CA ASP A 286 -6.51 15.31 -31.37
C ASP A 286 -7.36 14.47 -30.44
N PHE A 287 -8.10 15.13 -29.58
CA PHE A 287 -8.98 14.49 -28.61
C PHE A 287 -10.23 15.31 -28.35
N THR A 288 -11.27 14.60 -27.95
CA THR A 288 -12.43 15.17 -27.26
C THR A 288 -12.57 14.48 -25.91
N SER A 289 -12.57 15.24 -24.82
CA SER A 289 -12.79 14.71 -23.49
C SER A 289 -14.21 14.18 -23.37
N SER A 290 -14.34 12.85 -23.33
CA SER A 290 -15.64 12.16 -23.33
C SER A 290 -16.20 12.02 -21.93
N SER A 291 -15.32 11.81 -20.93
CA SER A 291 -15.72 11.65 -19.53
C SER A 291 -14.57 12.00 -18.59
N LEU A 292 -14.92 12.66 -17.49
CA LEU A 292 -14.02 13.04 -16.40
C LEU A 292 -14.51 12.38 -15.10
N GLU A 293 -13.59 11.85 -14.29
CA GLU A 293 -13.85 11.26 -12.98
C GLU A 293 -15.05 10.30 -12.94
N LYS A 294 -15.28 9.59 -14.08
CA LYS A 294 -16.45 8.74 -14.27
C LYS A 294 -16.35 7.43 -13.49
N GLN A 295 -17.46 7.10 -12.84
CA GLN A 295 -17.58 5.85 -12.11
C GLN A 295 -18.02 4.71 -13.03
N PHE A 296 -17.41 3.55 -12.85
CA PHE A 296 -17.75 2.27 -13.49
C PHE A 296 -17.84 1.17 -12.43
N THR A 297 -18.62 0.15 -12.72
CA THR A 297 -18.72 -1.04 -11.89
C THR A 297 -18.22 -2.24 -12.66
N LEU A 298 -17.10 -2.82 -12.24
CA LEU A 298 -16.63 -4.09 -12.79
C LEU A 298 -17.19 -5.23 -11.95
N SER A 299 -18.06 -6.03 -12.58
CA SER A 299 -18.62 -7.23 -11.96
C SER A 299 -17.80 -8.46 -12.33
N LEU A 300 -17.24 -9.11 -11.33
CA LEU A 300 -16.53 -10.38 -11.40
C LEU A 300 -17.32 -11.44 -10.61
N PRO A 301 -17.15 -12.73 -10.87
CA PRO A 301 -17.82 -13.78 -10.08
C PRO A 301 -17.50 -13.64 -8.59
N GLY A 302 -18.52 -13.38 -7.77
CA GLY A 302 -18.37 -13.19 -6.32
C GLY A 302 -17.78 -11.84 -5.87
N LEU A 303 -17.51 -10.90 -6.80
CA LEU A 303 -16.87 -9.63 -6.46
C LEU A 303 -17.41 -8.48 -7.34
N LYS A 304 -17.69 -7.33 -6.72
CA LYS A 304 -18.04 -6.09 -7.43
C LYS A 304 -17.05 -5.01 -7.07
N LEU A 305 -16.38 -4.45 -8.08
CA LEU A 305 -15.40 -3.40 -7.91
C LEU A 305 -15.97 -2.06 -8.41
N SER A 306 -16.00 -1.07 -7.54
CA SER A 306 -16.29 0.32 -7.91
C SER A 306 -15.00 0.98 -8.37
N LEU A 307 -14.99 1.51 -9.57
CA LEU A 307 -13.84 2.09 -10.24
C LEU A 307 -14.14 3.55 -10.57
N LYS A 308 -13.14 4.41 -10.47
CA LYS A 308 -13.23 5.81 -10.89
C LYS A 308 -12.08 6.07 -11.86
N ILE A 309 -12.42 6.46 -13.09
CA ILE A 309 -11.44 6.73 -14.15
C ILE A 309 -11.29 8.22 -14.28
N ASP A 310 -10.06 8.72 -14.17
CA ASP A 310 -9.79 10.14 -14.12
C ASP A 310 -10.22 10.85 -15.40
N ARG A 311 -9.85 10.31 -16.58
CA ARG A 311 -10.22 10.90 -17.87
C ARG A 311 -10.32 9.86 -18.97
N ILE A 312 -11.34 9.99 -19.80
CA ILE A 312 -11.54 9.21 -21.03
C ILE A 312 -11.65 10.20 -22.18
N ASP A 313 -10.75 10.08 -23.15
CA ASP A 313 -10.77 10.89 -24.37
C ASP A 313 -11.17 10.06 -25.57
N GLN A 314 -12.03 10.60 -26.42
CA GLN A 314 -12.27 10.07 -27.75
C GLN A 314 -11.22 10.63 -28.70
N LEU A 315 -10.61 9.76 -29.49
CA LEU A 315 -9.59 10.08 -30.49
C LEU A 315 -10.24 10.29 -31.87
N ASN A 316 -9.45 10.80 -32.84
CA ASN A 316 -9.91 11.09 -34.20
C ASN A 316 -10.52 9.92 -34.95
N ASP A 317 -10.06 8.70 -34.67
CA ASP A 317 -10.55 7.48 -35.30
C ASP A 317 -11.81 6.92 -34.61
N GLY A 318 -12.35 7.64 -33.64
CA GLY A 318 -13.51 7.23 -32.84
C GLY A 318 -13.17 6.27 -31.70
N SER A 319 -11.93 5.82 -31.57
CA SER A 319 -11.47 5.00 -30.47
C SER A 319 -11.25 5.85 -29.20
N PHE A 320 -10.97 5.19 -28.07
CA PHE A 320 -10.87 5.85 -26.77
C PHE A 320 -9.49 5.66 -26.12
N ALA A 321 -9.01 6.72 -25.45
CA ALA A 321 -7.84 6.69 -24.59
C ALA A 321 -8.27 6.78 -23.12
N LEU A 322 -7.74 5.90 -22.28
CA LEU A 322 -7.90 5.96 -20.82
C LEU A 322 -6.67 6.63 -20.21
N ILE A 323 -6.87 7.67 -19.45
CA ILE A 323 -5.80 8.48 -18.87
C ILE A 323 -5.95 8.48 -17.35
N ASP A 324 -4.87 8.16 -16.66
CA ASP A 324 -4.73 8.18 -15.21
C ASP A 324 -3.68 9.22 -14.82
N TYR A 325 -4.03 10.15 -13.93
CA TYR A 325 -3.13 11.21 -13.48
C TYR A 325 -2.25 10.73 -12.32
N LYS A 326 -0.95 10.94 -12.44
CA LYS A 326 0.00 10.66 -11.37
C LYS A 326 0.85 11.90 -11.05
N THR A 327 0.85 12.29 -9.78
CA THR A 327 1.59 13.46 -9.28
C THR A 327 2.94 13.08 -8.67
N GLY A 328 3.22 11.80 -8.52
CA GLY A 328 4.49 11.28 -8.00
C GLY A 328 5.69 11.60 -8.89
N SER A 329 6.88 11.67 -8.30
CA SER A 329 8.13 11.85 -9.03
C SER A 329 8.55 10.58 -9.77
N THR A 330 8.22 9.42 -9.22
CA THR A 330 8.51 8.10 -9.79
C THR A 330 7.22 7.46 -10.27
N ILE A 331 7.17 7.08 -11.53
CA ILE A 331 6.07 6.32 -12.14
C ILE A 331 6.66 5.02 -12.66
N LYS A 332 6.00 3.90 -12.36
CA LYS A 332 6.40 2.60 -12.90
C LYS A 332 6.38 2.60 -14.42
N ALA A 333 7.23 1.78 -15.01
CA ALA A 333 7.34 1.65 -16.45
C ALA A 333 6.03 1.14 -17.05
N ILE A 334 5.55 1.78 -18.12
CA ILE A 334 4.34 1.35 -18.83
C ILE A 334 4.58 -0.01 -19.53
N SER A 335 5.81 -0.32 -19.89
CA SER A 335 6.24 -1.62 -20.44
C SER A 335 5.91 -2.79 -19.51
N SER A 336 5.82 -2.56 -18.20
CA SER A 336 5.42 -3.60 -17.25
C SER A 336 4.02 -4.17 -17.52
N LEU A 337 3.15 -3.43 -18.22
CA LEU A 337 1.83 -3.90 -18.64
C LEU A 337 1.90 -5.02 -19.71
N GLN A 338 3.04 -5.21 -20.33
CA GLN A 338 3.27 -6.27 -21.30
C GLN A 338 3.62 -7.62 -20.64
N HIS A 339 4.01 -7.63 -19.37
CA HIS A 339 4.30 -8.84 -18.62
C HIS A 339 3.05 -9.72 -18.47
N ALA A 340 3.24 -11.01 -18.26
CA ALA A 340 2.14 -11.95 -18.04
C ALA A 340 1.33 -11.59 -16.78
N ARG A 341 1.99 -11.15 -15.73
CA ARG A 341 1.38 -10.65 -14.49
C ARG A 341 1.99 -9.29 -14.14
N PRO A 342 1.35 -8.16 -14.52
CA PRO A 342 1.86 -6.82 -14.27
C PRO A 342 1.84 -6.46 -12.78
N GLU A 343 2.82 -5.66 -12.34
CA GLU A 343 2.83 -5.07 -11.01
C GLU A 343 1.73 -4.02 -10.80
N GLU A 344 1.34 -3.33 -11.87
CA GLU A 344 0.27 -2.33 -11.86
C GLU A 344 -0.89 -2.80 -12.74
N MET A 345 -2.04 -3.01 -12.10
CA MET A 345 -3.23 -3.49 -12.78
C MET A 345 -4.29 -2.40 -13.00
N GLN A 346 -4.03 -1.16 -12.62
CA GLN A 346 -5.01 -0.08 -12.69
C GLN A 346 -5.55 0.12 -14.10
N LEU A 347 -4.69 0.37 -15.08
CA LEU A 347 -5.09 0.57 -16.48
C LEU A 347 -5.69 -0.69 -17.13
N PRO A 348 -5.15 -1.90 -16.96
CA PRO A 348 -5.80 -3.13 -17.37
C PRO A 348 -7.22 -3.33 -16.81
N VAL A 349 -7.42 -3.06 -15.51
CA VAL A 349 -8.74 -3.14 -14.87
C VAL A 349 -9.70 -2.10 -15.46
N TYR A 350 -9.24 -0.86 -15.66
CA TYR A 350 -10.03 0.18 -16.30
C TYR A 350 -10.43 -0.19 -17.73
N SER A 351 -9.47 -0.67 -18.55
CA SER A 351 -9.73 -1.14 -19.91
C SER A 351 -10.77 -2.25 -19.95
N THR A 352 -10.67 -3.22 -19.03
CA THR A 352 -11.61 -4.32 -18.91
C THR A 352 -13.01 -3.83 -18.55
N ALA A 353 -13.11 -2.93 -17.57
CA ALA A 353 -14.39 -2.39 -17.11
C ALA A 353 -15.09 -1.58 -18.19
N VAL A 354 -14.39 -0.65 -18.82
CA VAL A 354 -14.95 0.23 -19.85
C VAL A 354 -15.39 -0.57 -21.09
N THR A 355 -14.64 -1.60 -21.45
CA THR A 355 -15.01 -2.48 -22.56
C THR A 355 -16.26 -3.29 -22.24
N ARG A 356 -16.38 -3.83 -21.01
CA ARG A 356 -17.53 -4.67 -20.62
C ARG A 356 -18.79 -3.86 -20.34
N ASP A 357 -18.65 -2.71 -19.66
CA ASP A 357 -19.79 -1.92 -19.20
C ASP A 357 -20.29 -0.92 -20.26
N ALA A 358 -19.38 -0.29 -21.01
CA ALA A 358 -19.71 0.76 -21.97
C ALA A 358 -19.42 0.38 -23.44
N ASN A 359 -18.88 -0.81 -23.71
CA ASN A 359 -18.51 -1.31 -25.05
C ASN A 359 -17.62 -0.32 -25.84
N LEU A 360 -16.71 0.39 -25.18
CA LEU A 360 -15.82 1.35 -25.83
C LEU A 360 -14.60 0.62 -26.44
N ASP A 361 -14.22 1.04 -27.66
CA ASP A 361 -12.99 0.55 -28.28
C ASP A 361 -11.78 1.32 -27.74
N VAL A 362 -11.17 0.79 -26.70
CA VAL A 362 -9.99 1.39 -26.07
C VAL A 362 -8.76 1.13 -26.94
N SER A 363 -8.12 2.20 -27.41
CA SER A 363 -6.91 2.15 -28.23
C SER A 363 -5.67 2.66 -27.54
N ALA A 364 -5.80 3.32 -26.40
CA ALA A 364 -4.66 3.80 -25.63
C ALA A 364 -4.90 3.73 -24.12
N LEU A 365 -3.85 3.35 -23.40
CA LEU A 365 -3.74 3.38 -21.94
C LEU A 365 -2.58 4.30 -21.58
N ALA A 366 -2.85 5.36 -20.83
CA ALA A 366 -1.85 6.40 -20.56
C ALA A 366 -1.81 6.77 -19.07
N ILE A 367 -0.61 6.93 -18.57
CA ILE A 367 -0.33 7.59 -17.29
C ILE A 367 0.14 9.01 -17.63
N ALA A 368 -0.63 10.00 -17.20
CA ALA A 368 -0.26 11.40 -17.32
C ALA A 368 0.49 11.84 -16.07
N GLN A 369 1.78 12.10 -16.20
CA GLN A 369 2.59 12.62 -15.11
C GLN A 369 2.41 14.13 -14.98
N VAL A 370 1.91 14.57 -13.84
CA VAL A 370 1.66 15.98 -13.52
C VAL A 370 2.47 16.36 -12.28
N ASN A 371 3.73 16.70 -12.49
CA ASN A 371 4.68 16.98 -11.42
C ASN A 371 5.53 18.21 -11.74
N LEU A 372 6.02 18.92 -10.71
CA LEU A 372 6.89 20.10 -10.91
C LEU A 372 8.20 19.76 -11.63
N LYS A 373 8.71 18.53 -11.46
CA LYS A 373 9.97 18.08 -12.07
C LYS A 373 9.75 17.45 -13.45
N ALA A 374 8.63 16.75 -13.63
CA ALA A 374 8.35 16.00 -14.85
C ALA A 374 6.88 16.14 -15.25
N VAL A 375 6.65 16.45 -16.52
CA VAL A 375 5.30 16.53 -17.12
C VAL A 375 5.32 15.76 -18.43
N GLY A 376 4.34 14.90 -18.65
CA GLY A 376 4.25 14.12 -19.87
C GLY A 376 3.41 12.88 -19.75
N TYR A 377 3.48 12.02 -20.76
CA TYR A 377 2.74 10.79 -20.84
C TYR A 377 3.66 9.57 -20.90
N LYS A 378 3.28 8.53 -20.17
CA LYS A 378 3.73 7.17 -20.41
C LYS A 378 2.54 6.42 -20.96
N ALA A 379 2.62 5.93 -22.20
CA ALA A 379 1.46 5.36 -22.87
C ALA A 379 1.79 4.06 -23.60
N LEU A 380 0.83 3.14 -23.58
CA LEU A 380 0.75 1.97 -24.43
C LEU A 380 -0.45 2.17 -25.36
N ALA A 381 -0.24 2.19 -26.69
CA ALA A 381 -1.28 2.57 -27.64
C ALA A 381 -1.27 1.71 -28.89
N ARG A 382 -2.47 1.56 -29.50
CA ARG A 382 -2.67 1.01 -30.84
C ARG A 382 -2.53 2.13 -31.87
N GLY A 383 -1.34 2.31 -32.42
CA GLY A 383 -1.10 3.36 -33.40
C GLY A 383 -0.75 4.72 -32.78
N ALA A 384 -0.52 5.71 -33.65
CA ALA A 384 -0.02 7.04 -33.28
C ALA A 384 -1.12 8.09 -32.95
N ASN A 385 -2.40 7.70 -32.95
CA ASN A 385 -3.52 8.64 -32.79
C ASN A 385 -3.55 9.33 -31.41
N PHE A 386 -3.08 8.64 -30.38
CA PHE A 386 -2.99 9.21 -29.04
C PHE A 386 -1.91 10.29 -28.96
N ASP A 387 -0.72 10.01 -29.49
CA ASP A 387 0.41 10.96 -29.49
C ASP A 387 1.27 10.71 -30.74
N PRO A 388 1.30 11.66 -31.72
CA PRO A 388 2.06 11.48 -32.96
C PRO A 388 3.58 11.33 -32.74
N SER A 389 4.08 11.76 -31.58
CA SER A 389 5.50 11.60 -31.22
C SER A 389 5.82 10.19 -30.73
N ILE A 390 4.84 9.29 -30.63
CA ILE A 390 5.05 7.86 -30.45
C ILE A 390 5.51 7.31 -31.80
N ALA A 391 6.78 7.48 -32.12
CA ALA A 391 7.40 6.78 -33.25
C ALA A 391 7.61 5.31 -32.86
N PRO A 392 7.41 4.35 -33.79
CA PRO A 392 7.84 2.97 -33.56
C PRO A 392 9.33 3.00 -33.23
N LEU A 393 9.72 2.36 -32.13
CA LEU A 393 11.13 2.21 -31.74
C LEU A 393 11.84 1.37 -32.81
N THR A 394 12.36 2.05 -33.83
CA THR A 394 13.32 1.45 -34.75
C THR A 394 14.65 1.40 -34.03
N GLY A 395 14.92 0.29 -33.33
CA GLY A 395 16.24 -0.26 -32.99
C GLY A 395 17.33 0.63 -32.39
N GLY A 396 17.07 1.86 -32.01
CA GLY A 396 18.04 2.78 -31.41
C GLY A 396 17.86 2.88 -29.88
N LYS A 397 18.97 2.85 -29.13
CA LYS A 397 18.93 3.12 -27.69
C LYS A 397 18.33 4.50 -27.45
N PRO A 398 17.34 4.66 -26.55
CA PRO A 398 16.72 5.95 -26.24
C PRO A 398 17.79 6.95 -25.75
N THR A 399 17.75 8.17 -26.27
CA THR A 399 18.63 9.25 -25.83
C THR A 399 18.25 9.72 -24.42
N ALA A 400 19.15 10.43 -23.73
CA ALA A 400 18.90 10.93 -22.37
C ALA A 400 17.64 11.84 -22.26
N LYS A 401 17.22 12.48 -23.35
CA LYS A 401 15.97 13.26 -23.45
C LYS A 401 14.73 12.38 -23.53
N ASP A 402 14.83 11.18 -24.04
CA ASP A 402 13.70 10.25 -24.26
C ASP A 402 13.36 9.44 -22.99
N LYS A 403 14.21 9.46 -21.95
CA LYS A 403 14.00 8.72 -20.70
C LYS A 403 12.77 9.14 -19.91
N THR A 404 12.20 10.32 -20.18
CA THR A 404 10.97 10.80 -19.52
C THR A 404 9.69 10.36 -20.21
N LEU A 405 9.79 9.72 -21.37
CA LEU A 405 8.65 9.35 -22.21
C LEU A 405 8.81 7.88 -22.65
N GLU A 406 8.43 6.96 -21.74
CA GLU A 406 8.27 5.55 -22.15
C GLU A 406 7.00 5.44 -23.00
N ARG A 407 7.18 4.96 -24.23
CA ARG A 407 6.13 4.85 -25.23
C ARG A 407 6.25 3.50 -25.90
N ASP A 408 5.25 2.65 -25.68
CA ASP A 408 5.15 1.37 -26.36
C ASP A 408 4.00 1.43 -27.36
N LEU A 409 4.32 1.17 -28.61
CA LEU A 409 3.37 1.13 -29.70
C LEU A 409 3.14 -0.31 -30.13
N ILE A 410 1.91 -0.78 -30.01
CA ILE A 410 1.46 -2.03 -30.62
C ILE A 410 0.77 -1.67 -31.94
N SER A 411 1.54 -1.66 -33.03
CA SER A 411 1.02 -1.25 -34.34
C SER A 411 0.01 -2.23 -34.96
N ASP A 412 0.01 -3.48 -34.52
CA ASP A 412 -0.87 -4.53 -34.98
C ASP A 412 -2.18 -4.55 -34.17
N ALA A 413 -3.30 -4.26 -34.84
CA ALA A 413 -4.61 -4.25 -34.20
C ALA A 413 -5.03 -5.62 -33.63
N ALA A 414 -4.59 -6.72 -34.25
CA ALA A 414 -4.88 -8.06 -33.75
C ALA A 414 -4.12 -8.31 -32.44
N LYS A 415 -2.83 -7.97 -32.38
CA LYS A 415 -2.03 -8.06 -31.15
C LYS A 415 -2.56 -7.16 -30.05
N TRP A 416 -3.05 -5.96 -30.38
CA TRP A 416 -3.69 -5.09 -29.39
C TRP A 416 -4.96 -5.74 -28.81
N SER A 417 -5.81 -6.30 -29.67
CA SER A 417 -7.01 -7.01 -29.23
C SER A 417 -6.69 -8.24 -28.37
N GLU A 418 -5.69 -9.02 -28.78
CA GLU A 418 -5.18 -10.16 -28.01
C GLU A 418 -4.67 -9.72 -26.63
N LYS A 419 -3.88 -8.64 -26.58
CA LYS A 419 -3.36 -8.10 -25.31
C LYS A 419 -4.48 -7.64 -24.39
N ARG A 420 -5.48 -6.93 -24.91
CA ARG A 420 -6.65 -6.53 -24.12
C ARG A 420 -7.42 -7.74 -23.58
N ALA A 421 -7.60 -8.76 -24.41
CA ALA A 421 -8.25 -10.01 -24.00
C ALA A 421 -7.43 -10.72 -22.90
N SER A 422 -6.11 -10.75 -23.01
CA SER A 422 -5.23 -11.32 -21.97
C SER A 422 -5.35 -10.60 -20.64
N TRP A 423 -5.45 -9.25 -20.63
CA TRP A 423 -5.70 -8.50 -19.41
C TRP A 423 -7.06 -8.80 -18.80
N ALA A 424 -8.11 -8.90 -19.64
CA ALA A 424 -9.44 -9.21 -19.14
C ALA A 424 -9.49 -10.61 -18.49
N THR A 425 -8.82 -11.61 -19.09
CA THR A 425 -8.67 -12.95 -18.50
C THR A 425 -7.90 -12.89 -17.19
N LEU A 426 -6.78 -12.18 -17.15
CA LEU A 426 -5.99 -12.05 -15.94
C LEU A 426 -6.76 -11.35 -14.80
N VAL A 427 -7.56 -10.32 -15.11
CA VAL A 427 -8.43 -9.65 -14.13
C VAL A 427 -9.46 -10.63 -13.55
N ASP A 428 -10.05 -11.49 -14.38
CA ASP A 428 -10.97 -12.54 -13.93
C ASP A 428 -10.26 -13.56 -13.02
N GLU A 429 -9.08 -14.02 -13.43
CA GLU A 429 -8.26 -14.97 -12.66
C GLU A 429 -7.86 -14.41 -11.30
N LEU A 430 -7.35 -13.18 -11.25
CA LEU A 430 -6.97 -12.52 -9.99
C LEU A 430 -8.19 -12.29 -9.09
N GLY A 431 -9.34 -11.93 -9.65
CA GLY A 431 -10.59 -11.82 -8.92
C GLY A 431 -11.03 -13.15 -8.33
N ALA A 432 -10.96 -14.22 -9.13
CA ALA A 432 -11.30 -15.58 -8.69
C ALA A 432 -10.34 -16.11 -7.62
N GLU A 433 -9.03 -15.89 -7.77
CA GLU A 433 -8.02 -16.20 -6.75
C GLU A 433 -8.39 -15.54 -5.41
N PHE A 434 -8.69 -14.24 -5.43
CA PHE A 434 -9.04 -13.50 -4.23
C PHE A 434 -10.32 -14.04 -3.57
N VAL A 435 -11.38 -14.27 -4.37
CA VAL A 435 -12.67 -14.81 -3.89
C VAL A 435 -12.50 -16.22 -3.31
N ALA A 436 -11.64 -17.05 -3.93
CA ALA A 436 -11.30 -18.37 -3.42
C ALA A 436 -10.47 -18.34 -2.11
N GLY A 437 -10.07 -17.16 -1.65
CA GLY A 437 -9.29 -16.99 -0.42
C GLY A 437 -7.79 -17.27 -0.59
N GLU A 438 -7.25 -17.09 -1.81
CA GLU A 438 -5.82 -17.21 -2.04
C GLU A 438 -5.06 -16.12 -1.29
N SER A 439 -4.20 -16.53 -0.36
CA SER A 439 -3.49 -15.65 0.56
C SER A 439 -2.02 -16.03 0.76
N ARG A 440 -1.43 -16.80 -0.14
CA ARG A 440 -0.02 -17.19 -0.05
C ARG A 440 0.92 -15.99 -0.13
N VAL A 441 2.05 -16.10 0.56
CA VAL A 441 3.15 -15.15 0.43
C VAL A 441 3.92 -15.48 -0.85
N ALA A 442 3.50 -14.86 -1.96
CA ALA A 442 4.04 -15.11 -3.30
C ALA A 442 4.19 -13.78 -4.06
N PRO A 443 5.16 -12.93 -3.72
CA PRO A 443 5.41 -11.69 -4.46
C PRO A 443 5.95 -12.00 -5.86
N ILE A 444 5.42 -11.32 -6.89
CA ILE A 444 5.87 -11.50 -8.28
C ILE A 444 7.32 -11.04 -8.51
N LYS A 445 7.73 -9.99 -7.81
CA LYS A 445 9.11 -9.49 -7.75
C LYS A 445 9.40 -9.03 -6.34
N SER A 446 10.16 -9.82 -5.66
CA SER A 446 10.43 -9.57 -4.25
C SER A 446 11.28 -8.33 -3.98
N THR A 447 12.17 -7.97 -4.91
CA THR A 447 13.02 -6.78 -4.79
C THR A 447 12.20 -5.48 -4.82
N THR A 448 11.22 -5.40 -5.72
CA THR A 448 10.41 -4.17 -5.90
C THR A 448 9.11 -4.18 -5.11
N VAL A 449 8.40 -5.31 -5.09
CA VAL A 449 7.09 -5.41 -4.42
C VAL A 449 7.24 -5.39 -2.90
N CYS A 450 8.25 -6.10 -2.36
CA CYS A 450 8.43 -6.18 -0.91
C CYS A 450 9.07 -4.93 -0.31
N GLU A 451 9.85 -4.17 -1.07
CA GLU A 451 10.52 -2.95 -0.59
C GLU A 451 9.52 -1.95 0.02
N TYR A 452 8.35 -1.78 -0.62
CA TYR A 452 7.32 -0.83 -0.18
C TYR A 452 6.10 -1.50 0.46
N CYS A 453 6.13 -2.82 0.66
CA CYS A 453 4.96 -3.58 1.14
C CYS A 453 4.67 -3.35 2.62
N ARG A 454 5.72 -3.21 3.46
CA ARG A 454 5.68 -3.02 4.92
C ARG A 454 4.93 -4.10 5.72
N LEU A 455 4.69 -5.26 5.11
CA LEU A 455 4.08 -6.42 5.75
C LEU A 455 5.10 -7.51 6.09
N GLN A 456 6.40 -7.22 5.96
CA GLN A 456 7.45 -8.23 6.09
C GLN A 456 7.50 -8.86 7.49
N SER A 457 7.19 -8.09 8.53
CA SER A 457 7.09 -8.60 9.92
C SER A 457 5.99 -9.64 10.09
N VAL A 458 4.93 -9.56 9.28
CA VAL A 458 3.79 -10.50 9.33
C VAL A 458 3.99 -11.66 8.36
N CYS A 459 4.37 -11.39 7.10
CA CYS A 459 4.54 -12.42 6.08
C CYS A 459 5.84 -13.21 6.21
N ARG A 460 6.85 -12.68 6.91
CA ARG A 460 8.15 -13.31 7.17
C ARG A 460 8.87 -13.80 5.92
N ILE A 461 8.72 -13.09 4.79
CA ILE A 461 9.30 -13.48 3.50
C ILE A 461 10.80 -13.74 3.56
N THR A 462 11.53 -13.02 4.43
CA THR A 462 12.98 -13.20 4.62
C THR A 462 13.31 -14.56 5.26
N ALA A 463 12.45 -15.04 6.16
CA ALA A 463 12.61 -16.38 6.75
C ALA A 463 12.30 -17.49 5.73
N LEU A 464 11.19 -17.34 4.99
CA LEU A 464 10.80 -18.28 3.94
C LEU A 464 11.88 -18.45 2.86
N ARG A 465 12.57 -17.38 2.49
CA ARG A 465 13.67 -17.43 1.51
C ARG A 465 14.93 -18.09 2.02
N ALA A 466 15.16 -18.04 3.31
CA ALA A 466 16.31 -18.69 3.91
C ALA A 466 16.21 -20.22 3.85
N ASP A 467 14.98 -20.75 3.88
CA ASP A 467 14.72 -22.20 3.86
C ASP A 467 14.72 -22.79 2.43
N ASP A 468 14.26 -22.03 1.43
CA ASP A 468 14.11 -22.52 0.05
C ASP A 468 15.41 -22.52 -0.78
N GLY A 469 16.55 -22.06 -0.25
CA GLY A 469 17.80 -21.96 -1.00
C GLY A 469 17.68 -21.07 -2.26
N PHE A 470 16.78 -20.10 -2.24
CA PHE A 470 16.49 -19.24 -3.37
C PHE A 470 17.70 -18.34 -3.69
N ASP A 471 18.47 -18.74 -4.70
CA ASP A 471 19.59 -17.95 -5.24
C ASP A 471 19.06 -16.62 -5.73
N ALA A 472 19.68 -15.54 -5.25
CA ALA A 472 19.34 -14.15 -5.59
C ALA A 472 19.75 -13.78 -7.05
N ASP A 473 20.20 -14.75 -7.86
CA ASP A 473 20.88 -14.52 -9.13
C ASP A 473 20.03 -14.77 -10.39
N ASP A 474 18.71 -15.07 -10.26
CA ASP A 474 17.87 -15.36 -11.45
C ASP A 474 17.17 -14.12 -12.06
N ASP A 475 17.60 -12.91 -11.70
CA ASP A 475 17.10 -11.66 -12.31
C ASP A 475 17.94 -11.18 -13.52
N SER A 476 18.87 -12.00 -14.04
CA SER A 476 19.80 -11.58 -15.14
C SER A 476 19.50 -12.13 -16.53
N ASP A 477 18.48 -12.98 -16.72
CA ASP A 477 18.16 -13.55 -18.03
C ASP A 477 16.81 -13.04 -18.57
N GLY A 478 16.87 -11.92 -19.28
CA GLY A 478 15.75 -11.31 -19.99
C GLY A 478 16.18 -10.33 -21.07
N ALA A 479 17.44 -10.37 -21.49
CA ALA A 479 17.93 -9.52 -22.56
C ALA A 479 18.77 -10.35 -23.54
N GLU A 480 18.11 -11.22 -24.33
CA GLU A 480 18.58 -11.67 -25.65
C GLU A 480 17.48 -12.55 -26.29
N VAL A 481 16.74 -12.00 -27.20
CA VAL A 481 16.38 -12.34 -28.58
C VAL A 481 15.33 -11.35 -29.08
#